data_b748aeeb4a55182952272d4641220604
#
_entry.id   b748aeeb4a55182952272d4641220604
#
_cell.length_a   1.000
_cell.length_b   1.000
_cell.length_c   1.000
_cell.angle_alpha   90.00
_cell.angle_beta   90.00
_cell.angle_gamma   90.00
#
_symmetry.space_group_name_H-M   'P 1'
#
loop_
_entity.id
_entity.type
_entity.pdbx_description
1 polymer ?
#
loop_
_entity_poly.entity_id
_entity_poly.type
_entity_poly.pdbx_seq_one_letter_code
_entity_poly.pdbx_strand_id
1 'polypeptide(L)'
;MRHEQLSATDSFRKVDVAAVWPTSAQLAPLPLLDVEHGPTADDVGHAPAAPDVPGAVGAMIVGSYVVLLGTFALATVASAYSIYMITISALFLVAYFTIPWLFLKQEPNSGRRPTLDRFMRDGMETLTGHSTGPAALVQMLIVPCLLTIGVAMMGIAAAIIM
;
A
#
# COMPACT_ATOMS: atom_id res chain seq x y z
N MET A 1 6.96 19.86 53.83
CA MET A 1 6.54 18.76 52.96
C MET A 1 7.13 18.96 51.54
N ARG A 2 8.44 18.75 51.38
CA ARG A 2 9.13 19.02 50.08
C ARG A 2 10.40 18.17 49.88
N HIS A 3 10.47 16.97 50.44
CA HIS A 3 11.66 16.13 50.34
C HIS A 3 11.44 14.70 49.85
N GLU A 4 10.24 14.35 49.38
CA GLU A 4 9.95 12.98 48.92
C GLU A 4 9.95 12.77 47.40
N GLN A 5 10.12 13.80 46.61
CA GLN A 5 10.08 13.66 45.14
C GLN A 5 11.45 13.47 44.46
N LEU A 6 12.55 13.49 45.20
CA LEU A 6 13.89 13.33 44.63
C LEU A 6 14.43 11.89 44.66
N SER A 7 13.71 10.96 45.31
CA SER A 7 14.18 9.58 45.44
C SER A 7 13.77 8.65 44.27
N ALA A 8 12.80 9.03 43.50
CA ALA A 8 12.31 8.17 42.38
C ALA A 8 13.14 8.27 41.09
N THR A 9 13.93 9.34 40.96
CA THR A 9 14.72 9.57 39.72
C THR A 9 16.10 8.88 39.78
N ASP A 10 16.55 8.47 40.96
CA ASP A 10 17.88 7.86 41.16
C ASP A 10 17.87 6.34 40.93
N SER A 11 16.71 5.71 40.99
CA SER A 11 16.60 4.27 40.75
C SER A 11 16.71 3.88 39.28
N PHE A 12 16.47 4.82 38.35
CA PHE A 12 16.64 4.57 36.91
C PHE A 12 18.09 4.69 36.42
N ARG A 13 19.02 5.17 37.24
CA ARG A 13 20.41 5.46 36.84
C ARG A 13 21.37 4.28 37.00
N LYS A 14 20.94 3.16 37.52
CA LYS A 14 21.79 1.97 37.73
C LYS A 14 21.26 0.72 37.07
N VAL A 15 20.73 0.83 35.88
CA VAL A 15 20.70 -0.33 35.00
C VAL A 15 22.09 -0.42 34.40
N ASP A 16 22.88 -1.32 34.93
CA ASP A 16 24.22 -1.61 34.45
C ASP A 16 24.05 -2.26 33.06
N VAL A 17 24.15 -1.45 32.01
CA VAL A 17 23.98 -1.88 30.63
C VAL A 17 24.99 -2.99 30.29
N ALA A 18 26.09 -3.08 31.01
CA ALA A 18 27.07 -4.15 30.86
C ALA A 18 26.56 -5.52 31.33
N ALA A 19 25.55 -5.55 32.20
CA ALA A 19 24.97 -6.82 32.68
C ALA A 19 23.92 -7.43 31.68
N VAL A 20 23.45 -6.66 30.72
CA VAL A 20 22.42 -7.09 29.75
C VAL A 20 23.03 -7.66 28.48
N TRP A 21 24.27 -7.31 28.15
CA TRP A 21 24.97 -7.83 27.00
C TRP A 21 26.04 -8.83 27.41
N PRO A 22 25.96 -10.07 26.91
CA PRO A 22 27.06 -11.02 27.17
C PRO A 22 28.32 -10.46 26.56
N THR A 23 29.34 -10.30 27.39
CA THR A 23 30.68 -9.90 26.96
C THR A 23 31.12 -10.88 25.86
N SER A 24 31.70 -10.36 24.79
CA SER A 24 32.17 -11.14 23.62
C SER A 24 33.07 -12.35 23.97
N ALA A 25 33.58 -12.41 25.19
CA ALA A 25 34.35 -13.54 25.73
C ALA A 25 33.48 -14.76 26.13
N GLN A 26 32.17 -14.63 26.23
CA GLN A 26 31.24 -15.68 26.66
C GLN A 26 30.49 -16.34 25.49
N LEU A 27 30.70 -15.87 24.27
CA LEU A 27 30.26 -16.57 23.05
C LEU A 27 31.20 -17.77 22.88
N ALA A 28 30.81 -18.91 23.44
CA ALA A 28 31.43 -20.19 23.05
C ALA A 28 31.38 -20.25 21.53
N PRO A 29 32.48 -20.68 20.86
CA PRO A 29 32.46 -20.84 19.41
C PRO A 29 31.30 -21.78 19.11
N LEU A 30 30.24 -21.22 18.47
CA LEU A 30 29.17 -22.03 17.89
C LEU A 30 29.83 -23.05 16.99
N PRO A 31 29.50 -24.35 17.11
CA PRO A 31 29.98 -25.34 16.14
C PRO A 31 29.68 -24.75 14.77
N LEU A 32 30.71 -24.69 13.93
CA LEU A 32 30.58 -24.38 12.51
C LEU A 32 29.62 -25.42 11.94
N LEU A 33 28.30 -25.13 12.03
CA LEU A 33 27.36 -25.72 11.14
C LEU A 33 27.88 -25.32 9.77
N ASP A 34 28.25 -26.31 8.95
CA ASP A 34 28.49 -26.09 7.55
C ASP A 34 27.35 -25.21 7.05
N VAL A 35 27.64 -23.92 6.90
CA VAL A 35 26.79 -22.98 6.24
C VAL A 35 26.86 -23.40 4.78
N GLU A 36 26.06 -24.41 4.45
CA GLU A 36 25.65 -24.65 3.09
C GLU A 36 25.32 -23.27 2.52
N HIS A 37 26.07 -22.86 1.51
CA HIS A 37 26.04 -21.54 0.93
C HIS A 37 24.60 -21.09 0.70
N GLY A 38 23.98 -20.56 1.76
CA GLY A 38 22.78 -19.74 1.62
C GLY A 38 23.18 -18.53 0.74
N PRO A 39 22.26 -18.01 -0.05
CA PRO A 39 22.56 -16.92 -0.98
C PRO A 39 23.34 -15.84 -0.23
N THR A 40 24.54 -15.55 -0.72
CA THR A 40 25.42 -14.51 -0.18
C THR A 40 24.63 -13.19 -0.14
N ALA A 41 24.90 -12.34 0.84
CA ALA A 41 24.24 -11.04 1.00
C ALA A 41 24.28 -10.18 -0.28
N ASP A 42 25.24 -10.47 -1.19
CA ASP A 42 25.33 -9.85 -2.51
C ASP A 42 24.30 -10.42 -3.50
N ASP A 43 23.76 -11.61 -3.26
CA ASP A 43 22.74 -12.25 -4.10
C ASP A 43 21.31 -11.81 -3.70
N VAL A 44 21.15 -11.24 -2.50
CA VAL A 44 19.90 -10.63 -2.03
C VAL A 44 19.70 -9.22 -2.63
N GLY A 45 20.75 -8.64 -3.21
CA GLY A 45 20.69 -7.37 -3.88
C GLY A 45 20.21 -7.51 -5.32
N HIS A 46 18.95 -7.14 -5.57
CA HIS A 46 18.45 -6.77 -6.90
C HIS A 46 17.81 -7.83 -7.78
N ALA A 47 17.22 -8.89 -7.23
CA ALA A 47 16.15 -9.50 -7.96
C ALA A 47 15.00 -8.48 -8.04
N PRO A 48 14.67 -7.94 -9.23
CA PRO A 48 13.56 -7.00 -9.36
C PRO A 48 12.32 -7.70 -8.83
N ALA A 49 11.63 -7.06 -7.88
CA ALA A 49 10.43 -7.61 -7.28
C ALA A 49 9.45 -7.96 -8.41
N ALA A 50 9.10 -9.23 -8.53
CA ALA A 50 8.10 -9.63 -9.51
C ALA A 50 6.80 -8.88 -9.19
N PRO A 51 6.12 -8.27 -10.17
CA PRO A 51 4.88 -7.56 -9.91
C PRO A 51 3.83 -8.55 -9.40
N ASP A 52 3.52 -8.50 -8.11
CA ASP A 52 2.58 -9.42 -7.46
C ASP A 52 1.13 -9.17 -7.88
N VAL A 53 0.85 -7.99 -8.41
CA VAL A 53 -0.49 -7.56 -8.79
C VAL A 53 -0.74 -7.78 -10.28
N PRO A 54 -1.77 -8.56 -10.66
CA PRO A 54 -2.13 -8.76 -12.07
C PRO A 54 -2.62 -7.45 -12.69
N GLY A 55 -2.30 -7.26 -13.99
CA GLY A 55 -2.74 -6.08 -14.74
C GLY A 55 -4.27 -5.88 -14.76
N ALA A 56 -5.04 -6.96 -14.62
CA ALA A 56 -6.50 -6.92 -14.49
C ALA A 56 -6.96 -6.14 -13.26
N VAL A 57 -6.29 -6.29 -12.12
CA VAL A 57 -6.59 -5.53 -10.89
C VAL A 57 -6.32 -4.04 -11.11
N GLY A 58 -5.19 -3.70 -11.74
CA GLY A 58 -4.90 -2.31 -12.12
C GLY A 58 -5.97 -1.71 -13.03
N ALA A 59 -6.44 -2.48 -14.03
CA ALA A 59 -7.53 -2.05 -14.90
C ALA A 59 -8.86 -1.84 -14.16
N MET A 60 -9.18 -2.69 -13.15
CA MET A 60 -10.35 -2.52 -12.30
C MET A 60 -10.27 -1.23 -11.46
N ILE A 61 -9.09 -0.94 -10.91
CA ILE A 61 -8.86 0.29 -10.14
C ILE A 61 -9.06 1.51 -11.04
N VAL A 62 -8.40 1.58 -12.18
CA VAL A 62 -8.55 2.69 -13.14
C VAL A 62 -10.01 2.82 -13.57
N GLY A 63 -10.67 1.70 -13.93
CA GLY A 63 -12.07 1.65 -14.33
C GLY A 63 -13.00 2.21 -13.26
N SER A 64 -12.79 1.88 -11.98
CA SER A 64 -13.62 2.38 -10.89
C SER A 64 -13.51 3.90 -10.71
N TYR A 65 -12.32 4.48 -10.89
CA TYR A 65 -12.14 5.94 -10.87
C TYR A 65 -12.74 6.62 -12.09
N VAL A 66 -12.69 5.99 -13.26
CA VAL A 66 -13.38 6.51 -14.47
C VAL A 66 -14.88 6.52 -14.26
N VAL A 67 -15.46 5.46 -13.67
CA VAL A 67 -16.88 5.41 -13.32
C VAL A 67 -17.24 6.48 -12.30
N LEU A 68 -16.43 6.68 -11.27
CA LEU A 68 -16.60 7.75 -10.28
C LEU A 68 -16.65 9.13 -10.97
N LEU A 69 -15.68 9.41 -11.85
CA LEU A 69 -15.62 10.68 -12.55
C LEU A 69 -16.81 10.87 -13.49
N GLY A 70 -17.23 9.81 -14.19
CA GLY A 70 -18.41 9.80 -15.03
C GLY A 70 -19.71 10.06 -14.25
N THR A 71 -19.85 9.43 -13.09
CA THR A 71 -21.00 9.66 -12.19
C THR A 71 -21.03 11.12 -11.69
N PHE A 72 -19.87 11.66 -11.35
CA PHE A 72 -19.76 13.07 -10.96
C PHE A 72 -20.12 14.00 -12.12
N ALA A 73 -19.66 13.69 -13.34
CA ALA A 73 -19.99 14.45 -14.56
C ALA A 73 -21.52 14.46 -14.82
N LEU A 74 -22.17 13.29 -14.70
CA LEU A 74 -23.61 13.17 -14.87
C LEU A 74 -24.39 13.94 -13.80
N ALA A 75 -23.95 13.90 -12.55
CA ALA A 75 -24.59 14.59 -11.44
C ALA A 75 -24.52 16.13 -11.56
N THR A 76 -23.52 16.64 -12.29
CA THR A 76 -23.24 18.08 -12.35
C THR A 76 -23.35 18.68 -13.76
N VAL A 77 -23.89 17.95 -14.72
CA VAL A 77 -23.93 18.32 -16.16
C VAL A 77 -24.64 19.66 -16.44
N ALA A 78 -25.53 20.09 -15.57
CA ALA A 78 -26.31 21.32 -15.73
C ALA A 78 -25.51 22.61 -15.52
N SER A 79 -24.26 22.55 -15.04
CA SER A 79 -23.44 23.71 -14.72
C SER A 79 -22.18 23.80 -15.57
N ALA A 80 -21.97 24.92 -16.25
CA ALA A 80 -20.75 25.18 -17.03
C ALA A 80 -19.47 25.16 -16.16
N TYR A 81 -19.56 25.59 -14.88
CA TYR A 81 -18.44 25.54 -13.96
C TYR A 81 -18.03 24.10 -13.61
N SER A 82 -19.00 23.17 -13.62
CA SER A 82 -18.74 21.76 -13.35
C SER A 82 -17.90 21.13 -14.44
N ILE A 83 -18.09 21.49 -15.70
CA ILE A 83 -17.29 20.99 -16.83
C ILE A 83 -15.82 21.33 -16.62
N TYR A 84 -15.52 22.54 -16.20
CA TYR A 84 -14.14 22.96 -15.90
C TYR A 84 -13.53 22.14 -14.77
N MET A 85 -14.24 21.96 -13.67
CA MET A 85 -13.77 21.16 -12.53
C MET A 85 -13.56 19.68 -12.89
N ILE A 86 -14.48 19.10 -13.69
CA ILE A 86 -14.37 17.74 -14.16
C ILE A 86 -13.15 17.58 -15.08
N THR A 87 -12.90 18.56 -15.96
CA THR A 87 -11.73 18.53 -16.84
C THR A 87 -10.43 18.54 -16.08
N ILE A 88 -10.31 19.38 -15.04
CA ILE A 88 -9.14 19.42 -14.17
C ILE A 88 -8.99 18.09 -13.41
N SER A 89 -10.07 17.54 -12.88
CA SER A 89 -10.05 16.27 -12.17
C SER A 89 -9.66 15.11 -13.09
N ALA A 90 -10.15 15.10 -14.30
CA ALA A 90 -9.77 14.12 -15.32
C ALA A 90 -8.28 14.21 -15.68
N LEU A 91 -7.76 15.41 -15.87
CA LEU A 91 -6.34 15.63 -16.15
C LEU A 91 -5.47 15.14 -14.98
N PHE A 92 -5.90 15.43 -13.75
CA PHE A 92 -5.20 14.97 -12.55
C PHE A 92 -5.21 13.45 -12.44
N LEU A 93 -6.33 12.81 -12.74
CA LEU A 93 -6.48 11.37 -12.74
C LEU A 93 -5.55 10.72 -13.78
N VAL A 94 -5.51 11.28 -15.00
CA VAL A 94 -4.59 10.81 -16.05
C VAL A 94 -3.15 10.93 -15.59
N ALA A 95 -2.74 12.07 -15.05
CA ALA A 95 -1.39 12.26 -14.54
C ALA A 95 -1.06 11.26 -13.41
N TYR A 96 -1.99 11.06 -12.47
CA TYR A 96 -1.83 10.15 -11.34
C TYR A 96 -1.59 8.71 -11.77
N PHE A 97 -2.32 8.20 -12.75
CA PHE A 97 -2.14 6.83 -13.24
C PHE A 97 -1.00 6.69 -14.27
N THR A 98 -0.64 7.76 -14.96
CA THR A 98 0.45 7.74 -15.94
C THR A 98 1.80 7.53 -15.26
N ILE A 99 2.02 8.14 -14.09
CA ILE A 99 3.30 8.03 -13.36
C ILE A 99 3.61 6.58 -12.96
N PRO A 100 2.75 5.86 -12.22
CA PRO A 100 2.99 4.46 -11.89
C PRO A 100 3.11 3.56 -13.13
N TRP A 101 2.28 3.82 -14.16
CA TRP A 101 2.36 3.07 -15.41
C TRP A 101 3.71 3.24 -16.11
N LEU A 102 4.26 4.46 -16.11
CA LEU A 102 5.57 4.75 -16.69
C LEU A 102 6.68 4.02 -15.94
N PHE A 103 6.65 4.02 -14.60
CA PHE A 103 7.60 3.29 -13.77
C PHE A 103 7.54 1.78 -14.04
N LEU A 104 6.35 1.19 -14.06
CA LEU A 104 6.15 -0.22 -14.38
C LEU A 104 6.61 -0.61 -15.79
N LYS A 105 6.61 0.34 -16.73
CA LYS A 105 7.11 0.12 -18.09
C LYS A 105 8.63 0.16 -18.17
N GLN A 106 9.29 0.90 -17.28
CA GLN A 106 10.74 1.01 -17.23
C GLN A 106 11.40 -0.14 -16.46
N GLU A 107 10.62 -0.83 -15.62
CA GLU A 107 11.12 -1.96 -14.88
C GLU A 107 11.40 -3.14 -15.84
N PRO A 108 12.63 -3.74 -15.82
CA PRO A 108 12.90 -4.88 -16.66
C PRO A 108 11.93 -6.01 -16.34
N ASN A 109 11.26 -6.52 -17.36
CA ASN A 109 10.26 -7.59 -17.25
C ASN A 109 10.90 -8.89 -16.77
N SER A 110 11.06 -9.05 -15.48
CA SER A 110 11.66 -10.22 -14.85
C SER A 110 10.62 -11.25 -14.43
N GLY A 111 9.65 -11.53 -15.28
CA GLY A 111 8.76 -12.66 -15.04
C GLY A 111 7.38 -12.56 -15.69
N ARG A 112 6.72 -13.71 -15.74
CA ARG A 112 5.34 -13.84 -16.21
C ARG A 112 4.43 -13.19 -15.19
N ARG A 113 3.71 -12.14 -15.60
CA ARG A 113 2.73 -11.48 -14.72
C ARG A 113 1.74 -12.52 -14.18
N PRO A 114 1.43 -12.50 -12.89
CA PRO A 114 0.46 -13.43 -12.31
C PRO A 114 -0.91 -13.24 -12.97
N THR A 115 -1.63 -14.35 -13.14
CA THR A 115 -3.01 -14.31 -13.61
C THR A 115 -3.92 -13.89 -12.45
N LEU A 116 -5.09 -13.32 -12.76
CA LEU A 116 -6.08 -12.94 -11.74
C LEU A 116 -6.49 -14.12 -10.86
N ASP A 117 -6.62 -15.32 -11.47
CA ASP A 117 -6.97 -16.55 -10.75
C ASP A 117 -5.90 -16.92 -9.72
N ARG A 118 -4.64 -16.82 -10.09
CA ARG A 118 -3.52 -17.07 -9.17
C ARG A 118 -3.50 -16.04 -8.04
N PHE A 119 -3.69 -14.76 -8.35
CA PHE A 119 -3.77 -13.70 -7.34
C PHE A 119 -4.91 -13.95 -6.33
N MET A 120 -6.07 -14.43 -6.81
CA MET A 120 -7.20 -14.73 -5.94
C MET A 120 -6.95 -15.91 -5.01
N ARG A 121 -6.13 -16.89 -5.43
CA ARG A 121 -5.78 -18.07 -4.62
C ARG A 121 -4.63 -17.82 -3.67
N ASP A 122 -3.56 -17.27 -4.20
CA ASP A 122 -2.29 -17.15 -3.49
C ASP A 122 -2.21 -15.85 -2.66
N GLY A 123 -3.04 -14.82 -2.98
CA GLY A 123 -2.99 -13.53 -2.32
C GLY A 123 -1.74 -12.73 -2.66
N MET A 124 -1.37 -11.85 -1.76
CA MET A 124 -0.16 -11.03 -1.87
C MET A 124 0.52 -10.87 -0.50
N GLU A 125 1.84 -10.84 -0.52
CA GLU A 125 2.63 -10.48 0.65
C GLU A 125 2.69 -8.96 0.79
N THR A 126 2.36 -8.47 1.96
CA THR A 126 2.47 -7.05 2.30
C THR A 126 3.46 -6.87 3.45
N LEU A 127 3.95 -5.65 3.64
CA LEU A 127 4.85 -5.35 4.77
C LEU A 127 4.25 -5.71 6.14
N THR A 128 2.93 -5.78 6.23
CA THR A 128 2.21 -6.11 7.46
C THR A 128 1.81 -7.60 7.55
N GLY A 129 2.15 -8.40 6.54
CA GLY A 129 1.88 -9.84 6.47
C GLY A 129 1.11 -10.26 5.22
N HIS A 130 0.72 -11.52 5.20
CA HIS A 130 -0.02 -12.11 4.08
C HIS A 130 -1.45 -11.59 4.01
N SER A 131 -1.86 -11.10 2.83
CA SER A 131 -3.23 -10.67 2.55
C SER A 131 -3.84 -11.55 1.46
N THR A 132 -5.06 -12.06 1.71
CA THR A 132 -5.77 -12.84 0.70
C THR A 132 -6.17 -11.97 -0.49
N GLY A 133 -6.14 -12.52 -1.71
CA GLY A 133 -6.47 -11.80 -2.94
C GLY A 133 -7.81 -11.04 -2.89
N PRO A 134 -8.92 -11.68 -2.46
CA PRO A 134 -10.20 -10.99 -2.31
C PRO A 134 -10.18 -9.83 -1.31
N ALA A 135 -9.50 -10.00 -0.18
CA ALA A 135 -9.40 -8.92 0.82
C ALA A 135 -8.62 -7.72 0.28
N ALA A 136 -7.49 -7.96 -0.37
CA ALA A 136 -6.70 -6.93 -1.01
C ALA A 136 -7.51 -6.19 -2.10
N LEU A 137 -8.25 -6.91 -2.94
CA LEU A 137 -9.09 -6.32 -3.98
C LEU A 137 -10.21 -5.46 -3.41
N VAL A 138 -10.91 -5.95 -2.36
CA VAL A 138 -11.93 -5.17 -1.67
C VAL A 138 -11.34 -3.89 -1.07
N GLN A 139 -10.20 -3.97 -0.41
CA GLN A 139 -9.53 -2.80 0.16
C GLN A 139 -9.17 -1.76 -0.91
N MET A 140 -8.72 -2.19 -2.08
CA MET A 140 -8.36 -1.29 -3.17
C MET A 140 -9.58 -0.62 -3.83
N LEU A 141 -10.71 -1.32 -3.91
CA LEU A 141 -11.91 -0.84 -4.62
C LEU A 141 -12.94 -0.19 -3.71
N ILE A 142 -12.90 -0.42 -2.39
CA ILE A 142 -13.94 0.07 -1.45
C ILE A 142 -14.09 1.60 -1.49
N VAL A 143 -12.98 2.32 -1.56
CA VAL A 143 -12.99 3.79 -1.55
C VAL A 143 -13.65 4.36 -2.81
N PRO A 144 -13.22 4.04 -4.04
CA PRO A 144 -13.86 4.57 -5.24
C PRO A 144 -15.32 4.10 -5.37
N CYS A 145 -15.66 2.88 -4.94
CA CYS A 145 -17.04 2.39 -4.95
C CYS A 145 -17.95 3.18 -4.00
N LEU A 146 -17.52 3.39 -2.76
CA LEU A 146 -18.31 4.16 -1.79
C LEU A 146 -18.47 5.62 -2.22
N LEU A 147 -17.42 6.23 -2.78
CA LEU A 147 -17.51 7.58 -3.31
C LEU A 147 -18.46 7.66 -4.50
N THR A 148 -18.46 6.68 -5.40
CA THR A 148 -19.37 6.62 -6.54
C THR A 148 -20.83 6.55 -6.07
N ILE A 149 -21.12 5.70 -5.09
CA ILE A 149 -22.45 5.60 -4.50
C ILE A 149 -22.86 6.93 -3.85
N GLY A 150 -21.97 7.55 -3.07
CA GLY A 150 -22.25 8.85 -2.43
C GLY A 150 -22.56 9.95 -3.42
N VAL A 151 -21.77 10.07 -4.49
CA VAL A 151 -21.99 11.05 -5.56
C VAL A 151 -23.29 10.76 -6.31
N ALA A 152 -23.60 9.50 -6.61
CA ALA A 152 -24.85 9.12 -7.26
C ALA A 152 -26.07 9.50 -6.41
N MET A 153 -26.03 9.20 -5.12
CA MET A 153 -27.10 9.56 -4.18
C MET A 153 -27.29 11.08 -4.08
N MET A 154 -26.20 11.83 -4.03
CA MET A 154 -26.26 13.29 -4.03
C MET A 154 -26.84 13.85 -5.33
N GLY A 155 -26.46 13.29 -6.50
CA GLY A 155 -27.01 13.67 -7.80
C GLY A 155 -28.50 13.39 -7.91
N ILE A 156 -28.97 12.23 -7.43
CA ILE A 156 -30.39 11.87 -7.37
C ILE A 156 -31.16 12.83 -6.46
N ALA A 157 -30.64 13.10 -5.27
CA ALA A 157 -31.28 14.02 -4.33
C ALA A 157 -31.41 15.44 -4.95
N ALA A 158 -30.38 15.93 -5.61
CA ALA A 158 -30.40 17.21 -6.31
C ALA A 158 -31.47 17.24 -7.42
N ALA A 159 -31.58 16.17 -8.20
CA ALA A 159 -32.57 16.05 -9.29
C ALA A 159 -34.03 16.00 -8.79
N ILE A 160 -34.28 15.54 -7.56
CA ILE A 160 -35.61 15.48 -6.95
C ILE A 160 -36.02 16.87 -6.38
N ILE A 161 -35.02 17.65 -5.92
CA ILE A 161 -35.29 18.94 -5.25
C ILE A 161 -35.40 20.09 -6.24
N MET A 162 -34.78 19.97 -7.43
CA MET A 162 -34.85 20.95 -8.52
C MET A 162 -36.08 20.74 -9.41
#